data_ad8a2c9ca78d2c1ceb7aa39fa88630ac
#
_entry.id   ad8a2c9ca78d2c1ceb7aa39fa88630ac
#
_cell.length_a   1.000
_cell.length_b   1.000
_cell.length_c   1.000
_cell.angle_alpha   90.00
_cell.angle_beta   90.00
_cell.angle_gamma   90.00
#
_symmetry.space_group_name_H-M   'P 1'
#
loop_
_entity.id
_entity.type
_entity.pdbx_description
1 polymer ?
#
loop_
_entity_poly.entity_id
_entity_poly.type
_entity_poly.pdbx_seq_one_letter_code
_entity_poly.pdbx_strand_id
1 'polypeptide(L)'
;MPAPDELSLFVARLESVGAPYMVTGATAAIIYGQPRVTNDLDVVLDLDDTTRPALLRAFLEAEFYVPPESIIRAEQARAHRGHFNLIHHESGYKADIYLAGSDPLHAWALPLRRRLPWAPGVTLAVAPPEYVVLRKLEYFREGGSAKHPADIRAIREITGLDEAVLAPWLERLGLGAVWQQVALER
;
A
#
# COMPACT_ATOMS: atom_id res chain seq x y z
N MET A 1 6.62 -15.20 -0.49
CA MET A 1 5.92 -14.36 -1.49
C MET A 1 4.54 -14.94 -1.69
N PRO A 2 3.47 -14.16 -1.81
CA PRO A 2 2.19 -14.68 -2.24
C PRO A 2 2.38 -15.38 -3.59
N ALA A 3 1.59 -16.41 -3.87
CA ALA A 3 1.63 -17.03 -5.18
C ALA A 3 1.42 -15.93 -6.25
N PRO A 4 2.21 -15.90 -7.34
CA PRO A 4 2.09 -14.84 -8.35
C PRO A 4 0.67 -14.66 -8.88
N ASP A 5 -0.12 -15.73 -8.87
CA ASP A 5 -1.48 -15.75 -9.38
C ASP A 5 -2.47 -14.94 -8.52
N GLU A 6 -2.37 -14.99 -7.20
CA GLU A 6 -3.30 -14.30 -6.30
C GLU A 6 -3.12 -12.79 -6.35
N LEU A 7 -1.89 -12.31 -6.28
CA LEU A 7 -1.61 -10.87 -6.42
C LEU A 7 -1.99 -10.37 -7.81
N SER A 8 -1.66 -11.13 -8.85
CA SER A 8 -2.02 -10.82 -10.24
C SER A 8 -3.52 -10.72 -10.44
N LEU A 9 -4.29 -11.57 -9.76
CA LEU A 9 -5.75 -11.55 -9.79
C LEU A 9 -6.32 -10.21 -9.28
N PHE A 10 -5.81 -9.70 -8.17
CA PHE A 10 -6.23 -8.40 -7.63
C PHE A 10 -5.76 -7.24 -8.50
N VAL A 11 -4.51 -7.27 -8.96
CA VAL A 11 -3.93 -6.19 -9.78
C VAL A 11 -4.66 -6.03 -11.11
N ALA A 12 -4.96 -7.13 -11.80
CA ALA A 12 -5.71 -7.08 -13.06
C ALA A 12 -7.09 -6.41 -12.90
N ARG A 13 -7.76 -6.68 -11.78
CA ARG A 13 -9.05 -6.05 -11.45
C ARG A 13 -8.90 -4.58 -11.10
N LEU A 14 -7.91 -4.22 -10.27
CA LEU A 14 -7.62 -2.83 -9.92
C LEU A 14 -7.30 -1.98 -11.15
N GLU A 15 -6.52 -2.51 -12.09
CA GLU A 15 -6.26 -1.83 -13.38
C GLU A 15 -7.56 -1.57 -14.16
N SER A 16 -8.51 -2.51 -14.14
CA SER A 16 -9.79 -2.38 -14.84
C SER A 16 -10.75 -1.37 -14.21
N VAL A 17 -10.55 -1.01 -12.94
CA VAL A 17 -11.34 0.03 -12.24
C VAL A 17 -11.09 1.41 -12.84
N GLY A 18 -9.87 1.67 -13.34
CA GLY A 18 -9.48 2.96 -13.87
C GLY A 18 -9.22 4.05 -12.83
N ALA A 19 -9.33 3.73 -11.53
CA ALA A 19 -8.94 4.63 -10.45
C ALA A 19 -7.43 4.59 -10.21
N PRO A 20 -6.76 5.71 -9.89
CA PRO A 20 -5.36 5.70 -9.51
C PRO A 20 -5.15 4.83 -8.26
N TYR A 21 -4.17 3.93 -8.31
CA TYR A 21 -3.79 3.11 -7.16
C TYR A 21 -2.28 2.96 -7.05
N MET A 22 -1.80 2.57 -5.87
CA MET A 22 -0.43 2.12 -5.66
C MET A 22 -0.37 1.01 -4.61
N VAL A 23 0.41 -0.02 -4.90
CA VAL A 23 0.76 -1.09 -3.96
C VAL A 23 1.74 -0.54 -2.93
N THR A 24 1.52 -0.85 -1.66
CA THR A 24 2.30 -0.38 -0.53
C THR A 24 2.61 -1.53 0.46
N GLY A 25 2.79 -1.22 1.72
CA GLY A 25 2.89 -2.18 2.82
C GLY A 25 4.00 -3.21 2.68
N ALA A 26 3.64 -4.48 2.88
CA ALA A 26 4.58 -5.59 2.85
C ALA A 26 5.07 -5.89 1.43
N THR A 27 4.17 -5.90 0.44
CA THR A 27 4.51 -6.18 -0.96
C THR A 27 5.51 -5.17 -1.52
N ALA A 28 5.29 -3.87 -1.28
CA ALA A 28 6.22 -2.83 -1.70
C ALA A 28 7.58 -2.96 -0.99
N ALA A 29 7.59 -3.31 0.30
CA ALA A 29 8.83 -3.53 1.05
C ALA A 29 9.64 -4.73 0.52
N ILE A 30 8.97 -5.78 0.05
CA ILE A 30 9.61 -6.93 -0.59
C ILE A 30 10.26 -6.53 -1.92
N ILE A 31 9.58 -5.69 -2.70
CA ILE A 31 10.08 -5.21 -3.99
C ILE A 31 11.34 -4.34 -3.84
N TYR A 32 11.35 -3.46 -2.83
CA TYR A 32 12.46 -2.54 -2.60
C TYR A 32 13.55 -3.07 -1.65
N GLY A 33 13.26 -4.11 -0.90
CA GLY A 33 14.13 -4.66 0.12
C GLY A 33 14.36 -6.16 -0.05
N GLN A 34 14.20 -6.89 1.06
CA GLN A 34 14.44 -8.34 1.08
C GLN A 34 13.15 -9.15 0.88
N PRO A 35 13.19 -10.24 0.11
CA PRO A 35 12.06 -11.14 -0.04
C PRO A 35 11.64 -11.75 1.31
N ARG A 36 10.35 -11.73 1.56
CA ARG A 36 9.70 -12.43 2.69
C ARG A 36 8.29 -12.84 2.32
N VAL A 37 7.68 -13.71 3.10
CA VAL A 37 6.27 -14.09 2.90
C VAL A 37 5.36 -12.97 3.38
N THR A 38 4.34 -12.67 2.59
CA THR A 38 3.17 -11.86 2.99
C THR A 38 1.90 -12.54 2.49
N ASN A 39 0.82 -12.42 3.25
CA ASN A 39 -0.46 -13.07 2.97
C ASN A 39 -1.54 -12.05 2.56
N ASP A 40 -1.16 -10.80 2.39
CA ASP A 40 -2.04 -9.70 2.07
C ASP A 40 -1.40 -8.74 1.08
N LEU A 41 -2.24 -8.00 0.39
CA LEU A 41 -1.88 -6.95 -0.54
C LEU A 41 -2.38 -5.61 0.03
N ASP A 42 -1.45 -4.74 0.40
CA ASP A 42 -1.80 -3.38 0.83
C ASP A 42 -1.86 -2.45 -0.40
N VAL A 43 -2.96 -1.75 -0.58
CA VAL A 43 -3.20 -0.84 -1.71
C VAL A 43 -3.73 0.49 -1.24
N VAL A 44 -3.13 1.58 -1.68
CA VAL A 44 -3.78 2.90 -1.65
C VAL A 44 -4.56 3.08 -2.94
N LEU A 45 -5.84 3.42 -2.83
CA LEU A 45 -6.75 3.60 -3.96
C LEU A 45 -7.42 4.98 -3.88
N ASP A 46 -7.31 5.75 -4.95
CA ASP A 46 -8.03 7.02 -5.09
C ASP A 46 -9.40 6.76 -5.74
N LEU A 47 -10.34 6.38 -4.89
CA LEU A 47 -11.69 5.98 -5.28
C LEU A 47 -12.65 7.15 -5.13
N ASP A 48 -13.38 7.46 -6.19
CA ASP A 48 -14.41 8.49 -6.23
C ASP A 48 -15.81 7.92 -6.58
N ASP A 49 -16.80 8.79 -6.68
CA ASP A 49 -18.17 8.41 -7.03
C ASP A 49 -18.29 7.87 -8.47
N THR A 50 -17.35 8.20 -9.35
CA THR A 50 -17.35 7.75 -10.75
C THR A 50 -16.68 6.40 -10.93
N THR A 51 -15.66 6.10 -10.14
CA THR A 51 -14.88 4.86 -10.20
C THR A 51 -15.39 3.76 -9.25
N ARG A 52 -16.11 4.11 -8.16
CA ARG A 52 -16.69 3.12 -7.24
C ARG A 52 -17.58 2.09 -7.93
N PRO A 53 -18.50 2.42 -8.87
CA PRO A 53 -19.28 1.41 -9.57
C PRO A 53 -18.41 0.44 -10.40
N ALA A 54 -17.28 0.91 -10.92
CA ALA A 54 -16.33 0.05 -11.64
C ALA A 54 -15.63 -0.92 -10.69
N LEU A 55 -15.27 -0.50 -9.46
CA LEU A 55 -14.75 -1.37 -8.42
C LEU A 55 -15.71 -2.51 -8.10
N LEU A 56 -16.99 -2.20 -7.86
CA LEU A 56 -18.00 -3.21 -7.54
C LEU A 56 -18.20 -4.20 -8.71
N ARG A 57 -18.09 -3.76 -9.96
CA ARG A 57 -18.16 -4.66 -11.11
C ARG A 57 -16.89 -5.50 -11.30
N ALA A 58 -15.72 -4.97 -10.94
CA ALA A 58 -14.45 -5.67 -11.08
C ALA A 58 -14.29 -6.79 -10.04
N PHE A 59 -14.84 -6.61 -8.84
CA PHE A 59 -14.78 -7.57 -7.75
C PHE A 59 -16.16 -8.16 -7.50
N LEU A 60 -16.50 -9.22 -8.23
CA LEU A 60 -17.80 -9.86 -8.16
C LEU A 60 -17.99 -10.60 -6.82
N GLU A 61 -19.14 -10.44 -6.18
CA GLU A 61 -19.49 -11.11 -4.91
C GLU A 61 -19.43 -12.65 -5.01
N ALA A 62 -19.58 -13.22 -6.20
CA ALA A 62 -19.42 -14.65 -6.40
C ALA A 62 -17.99 -15.16 -6.18
N GLU A 63 -16.99 -14.29 -6.37
CA GLU A 63 -15.56 -14.63 -6.26
C GLU A 63 -14.90 -13.96 -5.05
N PHE A 64 -15.43 -12.80 -4.61
CA PHE A 64 -14.83 -11.97 -3.56
C PHE A 64 -15.85 -11.58 -2.50
N TYR A 65 -15.40 -11.53 -1.26
CA TYR A 65 -16.05 -10.68 -0.28
C TYR A 65 -15.73 -9.22 -0.63
N VAL A 66 -16.78 -8.45 -0.84
CA VAL A 66 -16.75 -7.01 -1.06
C VAL A 66 -17.69 -6.37 -0.05
N PRO A 67 -17.28 -5.36 0.72
CA PRO A 67 -18.20 -4.69 1.61
C PRO A 67 -19.36 -4.06 0.83
N PRO A 68 -20.57 -3.98 1.43
CA PRO A 68 -21.69 -3.25 0.84
C PRO A 68 -21.30 -1.84 0.41
N GLU A 69 -21.84 -1.36 -0.70
CA GLU A 69 -21.51 -0.02 -1.23
C GLU A 69 -21.70 1.08 -0.18
N SER A 70 -22.70 0.95 0.69
CA SER A 70 -22.95 1.90 1.78
C SER A 70 -21.77 1.99 2.76
N ILE A 71 -21.09 0.87 3.03
CA ILE A 71 -19.90 0.83 3.88
C ILE A 71 -18.72 1.48 3.16
N ILE A 72 -18.52 1.17 1.87
CA ILE A 72 -17.44 1.80 1.08
C ILE A 72 -17.64 3.33 1.03
N ARG A 73 -18.87 3.81 0.84
CA ARG A 73 -19.20 5.25 0.90
C ARG A 73 -18.92 5.86 2.27
N ALA A 74 -19.26 5.15 3.34
CA ALA A 74 -18.97 5.61 4.70
C ALA A 74 -17.46 5.73 4.93
N GLU A 75 -16.67 4.76 4.46
CA GLU A 75 -15.21 4.82 4.55
C GLU A 75 -14.62 5.95 3.67
N GLN A 76 -15.18 6.21 2.47
CA GLN A 76 -14.78 7.35 1.64
C GLN A 76 -15.04 8.71 2.31
N ALA A 77 -16.11 8.81 3.09
CA ALA A 77 -16.47 10.03 3.80
C ALA A 77 -15.63 10.29 5.07
N ARG A 78 -14.79 9.35 5.49
CA ARG A 78 -13.91 9.54 6.65
C ARG A 78 -12.83 10.57 6.35
N ALA A 79 -12.62 11.47 7.28
CA ALA A 79 -11.57 12.48 7.16
C ALA A 79 -10.16 11.85 7.07
N HIS A 80 -9.95 10.72 7.76
CA HIS A 80 -8.67 10.04 7.82
C HIS A 80 -8.85 8.52 7.89
N ARG A 81 -7.89 7.79 7.30
CA ARG A 81 -7.75 6.34 7.42
C ARG A 81 -8.99 5.54 7.00
N GLY A 82 -9.74 6.04 6.01
CA GLY A 82 -10.79 5.26 5.37
C GLY A 82 -10.20 4.01 4.76
N HIS A 83 -10.79 2.83 5.09
CA HIS A 83 -10.25 1.60 4.55
C HIS A 83 -11.31 0.49 4.53
N PHE A 84 -11.14 -0.49 3.63
CA PHE A 84 -11.93 -1.71 3.58
C PHE A 84 -11.11 -2.86 3.01
N ASN A 85 -11.62 -4.08 3.18
CA ASN A 85 -10.96 -5.28 2.68
C ASN A 85 -11.73 -5.89 1.51
N LEU A 86 -10.97 -6.47 0.57
CA LEU A 86 -11.46 -7.38 -0.46
C LEU A 86 -10.82 -8.74 -0.20
N ILE A 87 -11.62 -9.83 -0.19
CA ILE A 87 -11.11 -11.17 0.12
C ILE A 87 -11.54 -12.13 -0.98
N HIS A 88 -10.59 -12.82 -1.59
CA HIS A 88 -10.88 -13.87 -2.57
C HIS A 88 -11.38 -15.13 -1.86
N HIS A 89 -12.57 -15.62 -2.22
CA HIS A 89 -13.23 -16.70 -1.49
C HIS A 89 -12.47 -18.01 -1.53
N GLU A 90 -11.91 -18.36 -2.68
CA GLU A 90 -11.25 -19.65 -2.86
C GLU A 90 -9.91 -19.74 -2.10
N SER A 91 -9.07 -18.69 -2.19
CA SER A 91 -7.73 -18.71 -1.59
C SER A 91 -7.68 -18.10 -0.20
N GLY A 92 -8.68 -17.30 0.19
CA GLY A 92 -8.65 -16.47 1.39
C GLY A 92 -7.66 -15.32 1.32
N TYR A 93 -7.01 -15.12 0.15
CA TYR A 93 -6.07 -13.98 -0.01
C TYR A 93 -6.82 -12.66 0.06
N LYS A 94 -6.22 -11.70 0.75
CA LYS A 94 -6.86 -10.44 1.11
C LYS A 94 -6.13 -9.26 0.51
N ALA A 95 -6.88 -8.27 0.04
CA ALA A 95 -6.36 -6.92 -0.22
C ALA A 95 -6.93 -5.94 0.80
N ASP A 96 -6.05 -5.22 1.49
CA ASP A 96 -6.37 -4.11 2.36
C ASP A 96 -6.34 -2.82 1.54
N ILE A 97 -7.51 -2.23 1.29
CA ILE A 97 -7.68 -1.04 0.48
C ILE A 97 -7.75 0.18 1.38
N TYR A 98 -6.71 0.99 1.36
CA TYR A 98 -6.64 2.29 2.02
C TYR A 98 -7.09 3.36 1.03
N LEU A 99 -8.09 4.12 1.40
CA LEU A 99 -8.60 5.20 0.55
C LEU A 99 -7.67 6.41 0.62
N ALA A 100 -7.35 6.99 -0.53
CA ALA A 100 -6.42 8.13 -0.62
C ALA A 100 -6.91 9.32 0.20
N GLY A 101 -8.20 9.66 0.08
CA GLY A 101 -8.84 10.71 0.87
C GLY A 101 -8.07 12.03 0.86
N SER A 102 -8.03 12.71 2.01
CA SER A 102 -7.30 13.97 2.21
C SER A 102 -5.89 13.79 2.80
N ASP A 103 -5.36 12.56 2.84
CA ASP A 103 -4.02 12.30 3.37
C ASP A 103 -2.94 12.93 2.47
N PRO A 104 -2.16 13.91 2.97
CA PRO A 104 -1.18 14.61 2.16
C PRO A 104 -0.03 13.69 1.68
N LEU A 105 0.28 12.63 2.42
CA LEU A 105 1.30 11.67 2.02
C LEU A 105 0.80 10.79 0.85
N HIS A 106 -0.48 10.40 0.86
CA HIS A 106 -1.11 9.73 -0.29
C HIS A 106 -1.12 10.64 -1.53
N ALA A 107 -1.57 11.89 -1.37
CA ALA A 107 -1.64 12.88 -2.45
C ALA A 107 -0.28 13.15 -3.09
N TRP A 108 0.79 13.16 -2.29
CA TRP A 108 2.15 13.30 -2.77
C TRP A 108 2.63 12.05 -3.51
N ALA A 109 2.41 10.86 -2.95
CA ALA A 109 3.03 9.62 -3.45
C ALA A 109 2.31 9.03 -4.68
N LEU A 110 0.98 9.16 -4.75
CA LEU A 110 0.19 8.53 -5.81
C LEU A 110 0.61 8.94 -7.24
N PRO A 111 0.88 10.22 -7.54
CA PRO A 111 1.41 10.64 -8.85
C PRO A 111 2.82 10.11 -9.13
N LEU A 112 3.61 9.85 -8.10
CA LEU A 112 5.01 9.39 -8.17
C LEU A 112 5.16 7.87 -8.15
N ARG A 113 4.06 7.12 -8.15
CA ARG A 113 4.09 5.66 -8.18
C ARG A 113 4.87 5.12 -9.36
N ARG A 114 5.62 4.04 -9.14
CA ARG A 114 6.48 3.42 -10.15
C ARG A 114 5.79 2.19 -10.74
N ARG A 115 5.86 2.04 -12.06
CA ARG A 115 5.39 0.82 -12.74
C ARG A 115 6.55 -0.17 -12.77
N LEU A 116 6.46 -1.24 -12.00
CA LEU A 116 7.53 -2.25 -11.85
C LEU A 116 7.04 -3.63 -12.29
N PRO A 117 7.88 -4.41 -12.99
CA PRO A 117 7.54 -5.78 -13.38
C PRO A 117 7.44 -6.66 -12.12
N TRP A 118 6.43 -7.53 -12.09
CA TRP A 118 6.20 -8.47 -10.99
C TRP A 118 6.31 -9.93 -11.44
N ALA A 119 5.58 -10.28 -12.49
CA ALA A 119 5.55 -11.59 -13.10
C ALA A 119 5.46 -11.45 -14.62
N PRO A 120 5.62 -12.52 -15.40
CA PRO A 120 5.42 -12.46 -16.83
C PRO A 120 4.07 -11.84 -17.22
N GLY A 121 4.10 -10.69 -17.89
CA GLY A 121 2.91 -9.94 -18.29
C GLY A 121 2.22 -9.13 -17.19
N VAL A 122 2.73 -9.15 -15.94
CA VAL A 122 2.14 -8.41 -14.81
C VAL A 122 3.08 -7.28 -14.38
N THR A 123 2.54 -6.07 -14.34
CA THR A 123 3.22 -4.86 -13.87
C THR A 123 2.43 -4.26 -12.70
N LEU A 124 3.11 -3.92 -11.63
CA LEU A 124 2.51 -3.28 -10.45
C LEU A 124 2.75 -1.77 -10.49
N ALA A 125 1.75 -1.00 -10.10
CA ALA A 125 1.94 0.38 -9.68
C ALA A 125 2.34 0.38 -8.20
N VAL A 126 3.60 0.70 -7.88
CA VAL A 126 4.17 0.59 -6.53
C VAL A 126 4.45 1.98 -5.98
N ALA A 127 4.12 2.21 -4.72
CA ALA A 127 4.43 3.44 -4.01
C ALA A 127 5.93 3.73 -4.02
N PRO A 128 6.38 5.01 -4.02
CA PRO A 128 7.80 5.34 -3.89
C PRO A 128 8.41 4.75 -2.61
N PRO A 129 9.71 4.36 -2.60
CA PRO A 129 10.32 3.75 -1.42
C PRO A 129 10.30 4.67 -0.19
N GLU A 130 10.42 5.98 -0.38
CA GLU A 130 10.33 6.97 0.70
C GLU A 130 8.93 6.96 1.36
N TYR A 131 7.86 6.84 0.55
CA TYR A 131 6.50 6.69 1.07
C TYR A 131 6.37 5.43 1.93
N VAL A 132 6.88 4.28 1.44
CA VAL A 132 6.82 3.01 2.15
C VAL A 132 7.53 3.11 3.50
N VAL A 133 8.72 3.72 3.52
CA VAL A 133 9.49 3.95 4.74
C VAL A 133 8.74 4.86 5.72
N LEU A 134 8.20 5.99 5.26
CA LEU A 134 7.45 6.92 6.11
C LEU A 134 6.24 6.25 6.76
N ARG A 135 5.45 5.48 6.01
CA ARG A 135 4.31 4.72 6.56
C ARG A 135 4.75 3.66 7.58
N LYS A 136 5.85 2.96 7.30
CA LYS A 136 6.39 1.98 8.25
C LYS A 136 6.91 2.63 9.54
N LEU A 137 7.47 3.83 9.48
CA LEU A 137 7.86 4.60 10.67
C LEU A 137 6.64 5.02 11.49
N GLU A 138 5.55 5.47 10.85
CA GLU A 138 4.30 5.79 11.55
C GLU A 138 3.74 4.56 12.27
N TYR A 139 3.62 3.43 11.57
CA TYR A 139 3.12 2.19 12.16
C TYR A 139 4.05 1.64 13.26
N PHE A 140 5.36 1.79 13.11
CA PHE A 140 6.30 1.42 14.17
C PHE A 140 6.13 2.28 15.42
N ARG A 141 5.98 3.59 15.24
CA ARG A 141 5.69 4.52 16.36
C ARG A 141 4.39 4.16 17.09
N GLU A 142 3.35 3.75 16.34
CA GLU A 142 2.03 3.44 16.90
C GLU A 142 1.96 2.05 17.53
N GLY A 143 2.58 1.04 16.95
CA GLY A 143 2.40 -0.37 17.30
C GLY A 143 3.65 -1.14 17.70
N GLY A 144 4.86 -0.58 17.53
CA GLY A 144 6.13 -1.17 17.99
C GLY A 144 6.55 -2.46 17.28
N SER A 145 5.89 -2.88 16.19
CA SER A 145 6.24 -4.15 15.53
C SER A 145 7.63 -4.13 14.91
N ALA A 146 8.47 -5.08 15.30
CA ALA A 146 9.86 -5.24 14.82
C ALA A 146 9.98 -5.49 13.30
N LYS A 147 8.89 -5.86 12.63
CA LYS A 147 8.85 -6.02 11.16
C LYS A 147 9.14 -4.71 10.44
N HIS A 148 8.64 -3.57 10.98
CA HIS A 148 8.80 -2.28 10.33
C HIS A 148 10.25 -1.81 10.27
N PRO A 149 11.03 -1.78 11.36
CA PRO A 149 12.45 -1.47 11.31
C PRO A 149 13.25 -2.37 10.37
N ALA A 150 12.96 -3.68 10.37
CA ALA A 150 13.64 -4.62 9.47
C ALA A 150 13.40 -4.30 7.99
N ASP A 151 12.13 -4.06 7.61
CA ASP A 151 11.78 -3.68 6.24
C ASP A 151 12.44 -2.32 5.85
N ILE A 152 12.45 -1.33 6.75
CA ILE A 152 13.05 -0.01 6.52
C ILE A 152 14.56 -0.14 6.25
N ARG A 153 15.27 -0.92 7.07
CA ARG A 153 16.71 -1.15 6.88
C ARG A 153 16.99 -1.83 5.54
N ALA A 154 16.22 -2.86 5.20
CA ALA A 154 16.37 -3.57 3.92
C ALA A 154 16.12 -2.66 2.71
N ILE A 155 15.09 -1.79 2.74
CA ILE A 155 14.83 -0.83 1.68
C ILE A 155 16.00 0.17 1.54
N ARG A 156 16.48 0.71 2.67
CA ARG A 156 17.59 1.65 2.69
C ARG A 156 18.88 1.05 2.13
N GLU A 157 19.18 -0.20 2.46
CA GLU A 157 20.39 -0.91 2.04
C GLU A 157 20.36 -1.29 0.56
N ILE A 158 19.22 -1.81 0.07
CA ILE A 158 19.12 -2.42 -1.26
C ILE A 158 18.74 -1.41 -2.33
N THR A 159 17.72 -0.59 -2.06
CA THR A 159 17.20 0.39 -3.03
C THR A 159 17.84 1.77 -2.84
N GLY A 160 18.17 2.12 -1.60
CA GLY A 160 18.53 3.48 -1.21
C GLY A 160 17.29 4.37 -1.07
N LEU A 161 17.49 5.55 -0.48
CA LEU A 161 16.45 6.54 -0.23
C LEU A 161 16.96 7.92 -0.64
N ASP A 162 16.09 8.75 -1.19
CA ASP A 162 16.38 10.15 -1.43
C ASP A 162 16.16 10.95 -0.14
N GLU A 163 17.27 11.28 0.52
CA GLU A 163 17.25 12.04 1.78
C GLU A 163 16.64 13.44 1.61
N ALA A 164 16.77 14.06 0.44
CA ALA A 164 16.17 15.37 0.16
C ALA A 164 14.63 15.28 0.09
N VAL A 165 14.11 14.14 -0.33
CA VAL A 165 12.67 13.84 -0.32
C VAL A 165 12.19 13.43 1.08
N LEU A 166 12.99 12.63 1.78
CA LEU A 166 12.61 12.04 3.07
C LEU A 166 12.58 13.08 4.20
N ALA A 167 13.61 13.95 4.29
CA ALA A 167 13.80 14.87 5.41
C ALA A 167 12.59 15.81 5.67
N PRO A 168 11.99 16.48 4.67
CA PRO A 168 10.83 17.34 4.90
C PRO A 168 9.61 16.57 5.41
N TRP A 169 9.44 15.32 4.97
CA TRP A 169 8.34 14.48 5.45
C TRP A 169 8.56 13.97 6.87
N LEU A 170 9.80 13.61 7.24
CA LEU A 170 10.15 13.24 8.61
C LEU A 170 9.84 14.39 9.59
N GLU A 171 10.15 15.61 9.22
CA GLU A 171 9.84 16.81 10.01
C GLU A 171 8.32 17.01 10.11
N ARG A 172 7.63 17.04 8.97
CA ARG A 172 6.18 17.28 8.89
C ARG A 172 5.36 16.26 9.68
N LEU A 173 5.78 14.99 9.69
CA LEU A 173 5.11 13.89 10.38
C LEU A 173 5.62 13.66 11.81
N GLY A 174 6.62 14.43 12.24
CA GLY A 174 7.24 14.29 13.57
C GLY A 174 7.92 12.93 13.76
N LEU A 175 8.54 12.39 12.71
CA LEU A 175 9.15 11.06 12.69
C LEU A 175 10.68 11.06 12.89
N GLY A 176 11.29 12.22 13.08
CA GLY A 176 12.76 12.34 13.17
C GLY A 176 13.38 11.45 14.24
N ALA A 177 12.82 11.41 15.45
CA ALA A 177 13.33 10.58 16.55
C ALA A 177 13.20 9.07 16.23
N VAL A 178 12.06 8.65 15.66
CA VAL A 178 11.82 7.25 15.25
C VAL A 178 12.76 6.85 14.12
N TRP A 179 12.98 7.74 13.16
CA TRP A 179 13.95 7.54 12.08
C TRP A 179 15.37 7.29 12.62
N GLN A 180 15.83 8.14 13.55
CA GLN A 180 17.14 7.98 14.18
C GLN A 180 17.26 6.65 14.93
N GLN A 181 16.22 6.26 15.68
CA GLN A 181 16.19 4.97 16.36
C GLN A 181 16.39 3.81 15.37
N VAL A 182 15.60 3.78 14.29
CA VAL A 182 15.66 2.70 13.28
C VAL A 182 16.98 2.72 12.50
N ALA A 183 17.54 3.91 12.24
CA ALA A 183 18.78 4.07 11.48
C ALA A 183 20.04 3.67 12.27
N LEU A 184 20.01 3.76 13.61
CA LEU A 184 21.14 3.45 14.50
C LEU A 184 21.17 1.98 14.95
N GLU A 185 20.03 1.30 14.96
CA GLU A 185 19.97 -0.13 15.23
C GLU A 185 20.57 -0.92 14.06
N ARG A 186 21.72 -1.59 14.29
CA ARG A 186 22.40 -2.46 13.34
C ARG A 186 21.80 -3.85 13.32
#